data_fd2e3a1c269dbcec4f921cb148b025ab
#
_entry.id   fd2e3a1c269dbcec4f921cb148b025ab
#
_cell.length_a   1.000
_cell.length_b   1.000
_cell.length_c   1.000
_cell.angle_alpha   90.00
_cell.angle_beta   90.00
_cell.angle_gamma   90.00
#
_symmetry.space_group_name_H-M   'P 1'
#
loop_
_entity.id
_entity.type
_entity.pdbx_description
1 polymer ?
#
loop_
_entity_poly.entity_id
_entity_poly.type
_entity_poly.pdbx_seq_one_letter_code
_entity_poly.pdbx_strand_id
1 'polypeptide(L)'
;MGEVNDDRLLVLRGAIDKVNANTKKPTFKLITFGSSPFTDTQHERDFLMDSLLFELRDVAEKHEIEVIIVDLRTGVRDESTLDQETWIVCNDMFNYCKKESSGIFFFSLQGNKYGYTPLAKSILKEDLDNHLSKKNCSDEQKEIVFKWYILDTNAVPHAYVLRNLESTGDKTYWDDYKIIFPLLCDVVFDKERYADALRIGDSVTSYEYRAAFSNYPVDLLYRKSEAYSWHHRLLS
;
A
#
# COMPACT_ATOMS: atom_id res chain seq x y z
N MET A 1 -14.91 42.51 20.62
CA MET A 1 -14.45 41.15 20.97
C MET A 1 -15.50 40.21 20.39
N GLY A 2 -15.25 39.68 19.18
CA GLY A 2 -16.17 38.72 18.55
C GLY A 2 -16.03 37.38 19.27
N GLU A 3 -17.16 36.77 19.64
CA GLU A 3 -17.21 35.40 20.11
C GLU A 3 -16.69 34.51 18.97
N VAL A 4 -15.56 33.90 19.20
CA VAL A 4 -15.08 32.81 18.34
C VAL A 4 -16.01 31.63 18.60
N ASN A 5 -16.98 31.46 17.70
CA ASN A 5 -17.86 30.31 17.71
C ASN A 5 -17.03 29.08 17.29
N ASP A 6 -16.41 28.45 18.27
CA ASP A 6 -15.52 27.31 18.02
C ASP A 6 -16.38 26.04 17.94
N ASP A 7 -16.93 25.77 16.76
CA ASP A 7 -17.72 24.57 16.46
C ASP A 7 -16.95 23.28 16.80
N ARG A 8 -15.61 23.33 16.79
CA ARG A 8 -14.77 22.19 17.20
C ARG A 8 -14.94 21.88 18.69
N LEU A 9 -15.05 22.92 19.54
CA LEU A 9 -15.32 22.72 20.97
C LEU A 9 -16.73 22.19 21.22
N LEU A 10 -17.70 22.54 20.41
CA LEU A 10 -19.06 22.01 20.49
C LEU A 10 -19.09 20.52 20.14
N VAL A 11 -18.37 20.11 19.09
CA VAL A 11 -18.23 18.69 18.70
C VAL A 11 -17.54 17.90 19.79
N LEU A 12 -16.42 18.41 20.33
CA LEU A 12 -15.67 17.74 21.41
C LEU A 12 -16.51 17.58 22.70
N ARG A 13 -17.48 18.47 22.93
CA ARG A 13 -18.39 18.41 24.07
C ARG A 13 -19.63 17.57 23.81
N GLY A 14 -19.75 16.98 22.62
CA GLY A 14 -20.93 16.20 22.22
C GLY A 14 -22.18 17.05 21.95
N ALA A 15 -22.05 18.38 21.86
CA ALA A 15 -23.16 19.32 21.60
C ALA A 15 -23.35 19.52 20.07
N ILE A 16 -23.48 18.42 19.34
CA ILE A 16 -23.52 18.40 17.86
C ILE A 16 -24.76 19.15 17.33
N ASP A 17 -25.84 19.15 18.08
CA ASP A 17 -27.09 19.90 17.79
C ASP A 17 -26.89 21.42 17.77
N LYS A 18 -25.84 21.92 18.42
CA LYS A 18 -25.50 23.34 18.45
C LYS A 18 -24.47 23.77 17.40
N VAL A 19 -23.92 22.81 16.66
CA VAL A 19 -23.03 23.09 15.53
C VAL A 19 -23.84 23.71 14.42
N ASN A 20 -23.44 24.90 13.97
CA ASN A 20 -24.15 25.62 12.95
C ASN A 20 -24.22 24.80 11.65
N ALA A 21 -25.41 24.42 11.22
CA ALA A 21 -25.64 23.67 9.98
C ALA A 21 -25.21 24.43 8.71
N ASN A 22 -24.80 25.69 8.86
CA ASN A 22 -24.27 26.54 7.80
C ASN A 22 -22.73 26.49 7.63
N THR A 23 -22.01 25.60 8.32
CA THR A 23 -20.62 25.34 7.94
C THR A 23 -20.63 24.82 6.50
N LYS A 24 -20.18 25.63 5.57
CA LYS A 24 -20.02 25.24 4.18
C LYS A 24 -19.17 23.96 4.15
N LYS A 25 -19.74 22.87 3.62
CA LYS A 25 -18.95 21.68 3.36
C LYS A 25 -17.85 22.05 2.38
N PRO A 26 -16.60 21.63 2.59
CA PRO A 26 -15.54 21.86 1.62
C PRO A 26 -16.01 21.38 0.24
N THR A 27 -15.89 22.25 -0.77
CA THR A 27 -16.33 21.94 -2.12
C THR A 27 -15.38 20.97 -2.81
N PHE A 28 -14.12 21.00 -2.40
CA PHE A 28 -13.06 20.14 -2.95
C PHE A 28 -12.37 19.36 -1.85
N LYS A 29 -12.10 18.07 -2.12
CA LYS A 29 -11.37 17.21 -1.23
C LYS A 29 -10.11 16.71 -1.92
N LEU A 30 -8.96 16.97 -1.32
CA LEU A 30 -7.69 16.37 -1.71
C LEU A 30 -7.40 15.21 -0.76
N ILE A 31 -7.71 13.99 -1.21
CA ILE A 31 -7.45 12.76 -0.45
C ILE A 31 -6.25 12.10 -1.09
N THR A 32 -5.09 12.25 -0.46
CA THR A 32 -3.82 11.87 -1.06
C THR A 32 -3.22 10.66 -0.36
N PHE A 33 -2.97 9.61 -1.12
CA PHE A 33 -2.31 8.40 -0.65
C PHE A 33 -0.79 8.59 -0.63
N GLY A 34 -0.18 8.38 0.54
CA GLY A 34 1.26 8.44 0.73
C GLY A 34 1.89 7.04 0.61
N SER A 35 2.64 6.81 -0.47
CA SER A 35 3.32 5.55 -0.75
C SER A 35 4.79 5.63 -0.40
N SER A 36 5.25 4.74 0.48
CA SER A 36 6.68 4.44 0.71
C SER A 36 6.82 3.13 1.48
N PRO A 37 8.00 2.48 1.47
CA PRO A 37 8.26 1.36 2.37
C PRO A 37 8.09 1.78 3.84
N PHE A 38 7.40 0.97 4.66
CA PHE A 38 7.05 1.33 6.04
C PHE A 38 8.25 1.64 6.94
N THR A 39 9.35 0.99 6.70
CA THR A 39 10.60 1.13 7.48
C THR A 39 11.63 2.06 6.83
N ASP A 40 11.22 2.80 5.81
CA ASP A 40 12.04 3.78 5.11
C ASP A 40 11.36 5.16 5.19
N THR A 41 12.10 6.24 4.97
CA THR A 41 11.56 7.60 4.97
C THR A 41 10.70 7.93 6.21
N GLN A 42 11.09 7.41 7.38
CA GLN A 42 10.30 7.58 8.60
C GLN A 42 10.26 9.04 9.06
N HIS A 43 11.41 9.72 9.04
CA HIS A 43 11.49 11.11 9.48
C HIS A 43 10.68 12.06 8.58
N GLU A 44 10.73 11.82 7.27
CA GLU A 44 9.97 12.61 6.29
C GLU A 44 8.46 12.43 6.47
N ARG A 45 8.02 11.21 6.77
CA ARG A 45 6.62 10.91 7.05
C ARG A 45 6.16 11.51 8.38
N ASP A 46 6.97 11.41 9.43
CA ASP A 46 6.66 12.01 10.72
C ASP A 46 6.55 13.52 10.58
N PHE A 47 7.50 14.17 9.89
CA PHE A 47 7.43 15.60 9.61
C PHE A 47 6.20 15.99 8.79
N LEU A 48 5.86 15.19 7.78
CA LEU A 48 4.67 15.41 6.95
C LEU A 48 3.39 15.39 7.80
N MET A 49 3.25 14.39 8.68
CA MET A 49 2.02 14.19 9.47
C MET A 49 1.95 15.12 10.68
N ASP A 50 3.07 15.37 11.34
CA ASP A 50 3.10 16.13 12.61
C ASP A 50 3.19 17.65 12.40
N SER A 51 3.68 18.10 11.24
CA SER A 51 3.94 19.52 10.99
C SER A 51 3.31 20.00 9.68
N LEU A 52 3.77 19.48 8.55
CA LEU A 52 3.41 20.01 7.25
C LEU A 52 1.90 19.88 6.93
N LEU A 53 1.26 18.81 7.38
CA LEU A 53 -0.18 18.60 7.16
C LEU A 53 -1.02 19.69 7.80
N PHE A 54 -0.64 20.18 8.98
CA PHE A 54 -1.36 21.27 9.63
C PHE A 54 -1.23 22.58 8.83
N GLU A 55 -0.04 22.92 8.39
CA GLU A 55 0.19 24.11 7.54
C GLU A 55 -0.57 24.02 6.23
N LEU A 56 -0.58 22.84 5.59
CA LEU A 56 -1.34 22.60 4.36
C LEU A 56 -2.85 22.79 4.58
N ARG A 57 -3.38 22.30 5.69
CA ARG A 57 -4.80 22.47 6.04
C ARG A 57 -5.15 23.93 6.28
N ASP A 58 -4.32 24.67 6.99
CA ASP A 58 -4.54 26.10 7.24
C ASP A 58 -4.58 26.93 5.94
N VAL A 59 -3.75 26.57 4.96
CA VAL A 59 -3.77 27.21 3.65
C VAL A 59 -4.98 26.77 2.83
N ALA A 60 -5.28 25.48 2.82
CA ALA A 60 -6.36 24.89 2.04
C ALA A 60 -7.75 25.36 2.51
N GLU A 61 -7.94 25.52 3.82
CA GLU A 61 -9.20 25.99 4.41
C GLU A 61 -9.58 27.38 3.88
N LYS A 62 -8.62 28.27 3.62
CA LYS A 62 -8.85 29.59 3.03
C LYS A 62 -9.43 29.52 1.61
N HIS A 63 -9.24 28.37 0.95
CA HIS A 63 -9.73 28.09 -0.40
C HIS A 63 -10.89 27.09 -0.44
N GLU A 64 -11.51 26.82 0.69
CA GLU A 64 -12.59 25.83 0.82
C GLU A 64 -12.18 24.41 0.37
N ILE A 65 -10.91 24.04 0.60
CA ILE A 65 -10.33 22.73 0.25
C ILE A 65 -10.08 21.94 1.53
N GLU A 66 -10.60 20.71 1.58
CA GLU A 66 -10.27 19.74 2.63
C GLU A 66 -9.04 18.92 2.21
N VAL A 67 -8.00 18.86 3.05
CA VAL A 67 -6.80 18.06 2.79
C VAL A 67 -6.74 16.88 3.75
N ILE A 68 -6.70 15.69 3.19
CA ILE A 68 -6.54 14.42 3.89
C ILE A 68 -5.33 13.69 3.31
N ILE A 69 -4.36 13.35 4.16
CA ILE A 69 -3.25 12.48 3.80
C ILE A 69 -3.50 11.12 4.44
N VAL A 70 -3.48 10.08 3.62
CA VAL A 70 -3.61 8.68 4.04
C VAL A 70 -2.21 8.07 4.12
N ASP A 71 -1.73 7.84 5.32
CA ASP A 71 -0.50 7.09 5.62
C ASP A 71 -0.85 5.78 6.31
N LEU A 72 -0.72 4.66 5.60
CA LEU A 72 -1.09 3.34 6.11
C LEU A 72 -0.08 2.77 7.13
N ARG A 73 1.07 3.41 7.32
CA ARG A 73 2.02 3.00 8.36
C ARG A 73 1.36 2.94 9.75
N THR A 74 0.41 3.84 10.02
CA THR A 74 -0.31 3.91 11.30
C THR A 74 -1.56 3.04 11.36
N GLY A 75 -2.00 2.46 10.25
CA GLY A 75 -3.26 1.71 10.14
C GLY A 75 -3.11 0.23 9.80
N VAL A 76 -1.96 -0.17 9.26
CA VAL A 76 -1.68 -1.59 8.95
C VAL A 76 -1.04 -2.22 10.17
N ARG A 77 -1.71 -3.21 10.75
CA ARG A 77 -1.19 -3.98 11.88
C ARG A 77 -0.10 -4.94 11.42
N ASP A 78 0.81 -5.30 12.31
CA ASP A 78 1.82 -6.35 12.06
C ASP A 78 1.17 -7.67 11.63
N GLU A 79 -0.02 -7.96 12.16
CA GLU A 79 -0.85 -9.11 11.79
C GLU A 79 -1.18 -9.15 10.31
N SER A 80 -1.50 -8.01 9.68
CA SER A 80 -1.80 -7.94 8.23
C SER A 80 -0.62 -8.35 7.36
N THR A 81 0.61 -8.13 7.85
CA THR A 81 1.83 -8.60 7.16
C THR A 81 1.96 -10.12 7.27
N LEU A 82 1.60 -10.69 8.40
CA LEU A 82 1.60 -12.13 8.63
C LEU A 82 0.52 -12.83 7.79
N ASP A 83 -0.65 -12.21 7.63
CA ASP A 83 -1.75 -12.72 6.82
C ASP A 83 -1.61 -12.49 5.32
N GLN A 84 -0.53 -11.83 4.88
CA GLN A 84 -0.33 -11.44 3.47
C GLN A 84 -1.45 -10.52 2.94
N GLU A 85 -2.17 -9.82 3.82
CA GLU A 85 -3.29 -8.93 3.47
C GLU A 85 -2.87 -7.47 3.27
N THR A 86 -1.64 -7.11 3.68
CA THR A 86 -1.10 -5.74 3.53
C THR A 86 -1.28 -5.20 2.12
N TRP A 87 -1.05 -6.04 1.10
CA TRP A 87 -1.25 -5.68 -0.29
C TRP A 87 -2.70 -5.27 -0.58
N ILE A 88 -3.68 -6.05 -0.10
CA ILE A 88 -5.11 -5.81 -0.34
C ILE A 88 -5.51 -4.47 0.28
N VAL A 89 -5.14 -4.26 1.54
CA VAL A 89 -5.44 -3.01 2.27
C VAL A 89 -4.83 -1.79 1.57
N CYS A 90 -3.57 -1.89 1.14
CA CYS A 90 -2.89 -0.81 0.42
C CYS A 90 -3.58 -0.50 -0.91
N ASN A 91 -3.93 -1.53 -1.68
CA ASN A 91 -4.59 -1.39 -2.97
C ASN A 91 -5.99 -0.78 -2.85
N ASP A 92 -6.78 -1.22 -1.88
CA ASP A 92 -8.13 -0.70 -1.64
C ASP A 92 -8.07 0.78 -1.25
N MET A 93 -7.17 1.15 -0.36
CA MET A 93 -7.01 2.54 0.06
C MET A 93 -6.44 3.43 -1.05
N PHE A 94 -5.49 2.92 -1.84
CA PHE A 94 -5.01 3.61 -3.04
C PHE A 94 -6.14 3.90 -4.02
N ASN A 95 -6.97 2.89 -4.33
CA ASN A 95 -8.12 3.06 -5.23
C ASN A 95 -9.18 4.00 -4.65
N TYR A 96 -9.39 3.97 -3.34
CA TYR A 96 -10.26 4.93 -2.66
C TYR A 96 -9.76 6.37 -2.87
N CYS A 97 -8.48 6.65 -2.58
CA CYS A 97 -7.90 7.98 -2.79
C CYS A 97 -7.99 8.43 -4.25
N LYS A 98 -7.70 7.52 -5.20
CA LYS A 98 -7.80 7.78 -6.64
C LYS A 98 -9.21 8.18 -7.08
N LYS A 99 -10.24 7.55 -6.50
CA LYS A 99 -11.65 7.77 -6.83
C LYS A 99 -12.21 9.03 -6.17
N GLU A 100 -11.90 9.24 -4.90
CA GLU A 100 -12.58 10.25 -4.08
C GLU A 100 -11.85 11.61 -4.06
N SER A 101 -10.58 11.67 -4.46
CA SER A 101 -9.83 12.92 -4.52
C SER A 101 -10.25 13.77 -5.71
N SER A 102 -10.51 15.05 -5.47
CA SER A 102 -10.82 16.02 -6.54
C SER A 102 -9.57 16.49 -7.31
N GLY A 103 -8.38 16.03 -6.94
CA GLY A 103 -7.12 16.47 -7.56
C GLY A 103 -5.98 15.50 -7.29
N ILE A 104 -4.90 15.96 -6.66
CA ILE A 104 -3.75 15.12 -6.33
C ILE A 104 -4.19 14.00 -5.38
N PHE A 105 -4.08 12.76 -5.82
CA PHE A 105 -4.47 11.59 -5.04
C PHE A 105 -3.28 10.73 -4.58
N PHE A 106 -2.06 11.03 -5.03
CA PHE A 106 -0.90 10.19 -4.78
C PHE A 106 0.38 11.01 -4.66
N PHE A 107 1.21 10.66 -3.69
CA PHE A 107 2.63 11.03 -3.65
C PHE A 107 3.45 9.82 -3.19
N SER A 108 4.71 9.78 -3.55
CA SER A 108 5.61 8.70 -3.17
C SER A 108 6.90 9.24 -2.59
N LEU A 109 7.29 8.70 -1.42
CA LEU A 109 8.58 8.93 -0.79
C LEU A 109 9.46 7.71 -1.04
N GLN A 110 10.53 7.91 -1.80
CA GLN A 110 11.45 6.83 -2.18
C GLN A 110 12.79 7.01 -1.48
N GLY A 111 13.18 6.05 -0.69
CA GLY A 111 14.49 5.99 -0.03
C GLY A 111 15.35 4.86 -0.59
N ASN A 112 16.00 4.14 0.31
CA ASN A 112 16.95 3.08 -0.06
C ASN A 112 16.33 1.68 -0.11
N LYS A 113 15.11 1.51 0.41
CA LYS A 113 14.43 0.21 0.45
C LYS A 113 13.47 0.04 -0.70
N TYR A 114 13.48 -1.16 -1.29
CA TYR A 114 12.53 -1.52 -2.34
C TYR A 114 11.10 -1.71 -1.81
N GLY A 115 10.97 -2.10 -0.55
CA GLY A 115 9.70 -2.37 0.11
C GLY A 115 9.36 -3.85 0.19
N TYR A 116 8.24 -4.14 0.84
CA TYR A 116 7.75 -5.51 1.04
C TYR A 116 7.27 -6.12 -0.28
N THR A 117 7.73 -7.34 -0.54
CA THR A 117 7.38 -8.14 -1.72
C THR A 117 6.50 -9.32 -1.28
N PRO A 118 5.18 -9.24 -1.43
CA PRO A 118 4.29 -10.32 -0.99
C PRO A 118 4.41 -11.56 -1.87
N LEU A 119 4.16 -12.73 -1.28
CA LEU A 119 3.83 -13.94 -2.01
C LEU A 119 2.35 -13.94 -2.39
N ALA A 120 1.98 -14.68 -3.45
CA ALA A 120 0.58 -14.83 -3.82
C ALA A 120 -0.21 -15.57 -2.74
N LYS A 121 -1.37 -15.06 -2.32
CA LYS A 121 -2.27 -15.78 -1.41
C LYS A 121 -2.80 -17.07 -2.05
N SER A 122 -2.98 -17.07 -3.37
CA SER A 122 -3.44 -18.23 -4.12
C SER A 122 -2.78 -18.24 -5.51
N ILE A 123 -2.38 -19.42 -5.96
CA ILE A 123 -1.82 -19.66 -7.30
C ILE A 123 -2.58 -20.85 -7.90
N LEU A 124 -3.03 -20.74 -9.14
CA LEU A 124 -3.67 -21.85 -9.81
C LEU A 124 -2.75 -23.07 -9.86
N LYS A 125 -3.32 -24.24 -9.60
CA LYS A 125 -2.55 -25.49 -9.56
C LYS A 125 -1.71 -25.70 -10.80
N GLU A 126 -2.32 -25.52 -11.97
CA GLU A 126 -1.65 -25.69 -13.25
C GLU A 126 -0.48 -24.70 -13.42
N ASP A 127 -0.67 -23.45 -13.02
CA ASP A 127 0.36 -22.41 -13.14
C ASP A 127 1.56 -22.69 -12.25
N LEU A 128 1.33 -23.08 -10.98
CA LEU A 128 2.41 -23.40 -10.06
C LEU A 128 3.18 -24.66 -10.49
N ASP A 129 2.46 -25.74 -10.84
CA ASP A 129 3.07 -27.00 -11.27
C ASP A 129 3.92 -26.77 -12.55
N ASN A 130 3.40 -26.04 -13.53
CA ASN A 130 4.11 -25.70 -14.75
C ASN A 130 5.34 -24.82 -14.48
N HIS A 131 5.20 -23.85 -13.58
CA HIS A 131 6.28 -22.93 -13.23
C HIS A 131 7.44 -23.66 -12.55
N LEU A 132 7.15 -24.48 -11.54
CA LEU A 132 8.16 -25.27 -10.82
C LEU A 132 8.87 -26.28 -11.75
N SER A 133 8.13 -26.85 -12.69
CA SER A 133 8.69 -27.75 -13.70
C SER A 133 9.63 -27.01 -14.65
N LYS A 134 9.26 -25.83 -15.13
CA LYS A 134 10.10 -25.00 -16.03
C LYS A 134 11.40 -24.52 -15.32
N LYS A 135 11.34 -24.24 -14.04
CA LYS A 135 12.48 -23.80 -13.23
C LYS A 135 13.43 -24.95 -12.85
N ASN A 136 13.10 -26.21 -13.21
CA ASN A 136 13.88 -27.41 -12.82
C ASN A 136 14.17 -27.46 -11.30
N CYS A 137 13.18 -27.14 -10.49
CA CYS A 137 13.31 -27.11 -9.04
C CYS A 137 13.66 -28.52 -8.48
N SER A 138 14.57 -28.57 -7.51
CA SER A 138 14.86 -29.82 -6.80
C SER A 138 13.65 -30.30 -5.97
N ASP A 139 13.65 -31.55 -5.59
CA ASP A 139 12.55 -32.11 -4.76
C ASP A 139 12.52 -31.43 -3.39
N GLU A 140 13.67 -31.09 -2.80
CA GLU A 140 13.73 -30.35 -1.53
C GLU A 140 13.14 -28.94 -1.67
N GLN A 141 13.40 -28.26 -2.80
CA GLN A 141 12.81 -26.95 -3.06
C GLN A 141 11.29 -27.02 -3.20
N LYS A 142 10.79 -28.05 -3.90
CA LYS A 142 9.34 -28.27 -4.03
C LYS A 142 8.70 -28.60 -2.68
N GLU A 143 9.35 -29.41 -1.84
CA GLU A 143 8.88 -29.70 -0.49
C GLU A 143 8.71 -28.41 0.32
N ILE A 144 9.65 -27.46 0.26
CA ILE A 144 9.56 -26.19 0.95
C ILE A 144 8.40 -25.35 0.38
N VAL A 145 8.22 -25.31 -0.94
CA VAL A 145 7.08 -24.60 -1.55
C VAL A 145 5.77 -25.21 -1.09
N PHE A 146 5.62 -26.54 -1.15
CA PHE A 146 4.38 -27.22 -0.75
C PHE A 146 4.19 -27.34 0.77
N LYS A 147 5.20 -27.06 1.57
CA LYS A 147 5.03 -26.83 3.00
C LYS A 147 4.14 -25.60 3.24
N TRP A 148 4.29 -24.55 2.44
CA TRP A 148 3.57 -23.30 2.59
C TRP A 148 2.36 -23.16 1.69
N TYR A 149 2.37 -23.74 0.50
CA TYR A 149 1.26 -23.75 -0.45
C TYR A 149 0.50 -25.08 -0.41
N ILE A 150 -0.74 -25.04 0.11
CA ILE A 150 -1.59 -26.23 0.23
C ILE A 150 -2.57 -26.24 -0.92
N LEU A 151 -2.76 -27.42 -1.51
CA LEU A 151 -3.76 -27.61 -2.55
C LEU A 151 -5.18 -27.50 -1.94
N ASP A 152 -5.93 -26.51 -2.41
CA ASP A 152 -7.36 -26.39 -2.18
C ASP A 152 -8.11 -27.07 -3.34
N THR A 153 -8.65 -28.25 -3.01
CA THR A 153 -9.44 -29.05 -3.97
C THR A 153 -10.90 -28.58 -4.08
N ASN A 154 -11.35 -27.68 -3.20
CA ASN A 154 -12.69 -27.08 -3.28
C ASN A 154 -12.72 -25.88 -4.25
N ALA A 155 -11.57 -25.28 -4.53
CA ALA A 155 -11.47 -24.22 -5.52
C ALA A 155 -11.71 -24.77 -6.95
N VAL A 156 -12.41 -24.02 -7.78
CA VAL A 156 -12.64 -24.35 -9.19
C VAL A 156 -12.22 -23.15 -10.05
N PRO A 157 -11.12 -23.29 -10.82
CA PRO A 157 -10.17 -24.41 -10.88
C PRO A 157 -9.37 -24.60 -9.58
N HIS A 158 -8.79 -25.79 -9.41
CA HIS A 158 -7.96 -26.08 -8.23
C HIS A 158 -6.81 -25.07 -8.10
N ALA A 159 -6.53 -24.66 -6.88
CA ALA A 159 -5.48 -23.69 -6.56
C ALA A 159 -4.65 -24.13 -5.34
N TYR A 160 -3.40 -23.70 -5.32
CA TYR A 160 -2.59 -23.74 -4.11
C TYR A 160 -2.80 -22.47 -3.31
N VAL A 161 -3.07 -22.57 -2.03
CA VAL A 161 -3.33 -21.46 -1.11
C VAL A 161 -2.19 -21.37 -0.11
N LEU A 162 -1.65 -20.17 0.06
CA LEU A 162 -0.61 -19.88 1.05
C LEU A 162 -1.20 -20.03 2.46
N ARG A 163 -0.51 -20.77 3.32
CA ARG A 163 -0.90 -20.94 4.72
C ARG A 163 -0.91 -19.62 5.45
N ASN A 164 -1.88 -19.43 6.31
CA ASN A 164 -1.86 -18.32 7.25
C ASN A 164 -0.73 -18.54 8.28
N LEU A 165 0.16 -17.55 8.40
CA LEU A 165 1.36 -17.65 9.24
C LEU A 165 1.03 -17.67 10.74
N GLU A 166 -0.01 -16.94 11.15
CA GLU A 166 -0.44 -16.89 12.55
C GLU A 166 -0.94 -18.25 13.03
N SER A 167 -1.70 -18.95 12.17
CA SER A 167 -2.28 -20.24 12.51
C SER A 167 -1.24 -21.35 12.60
N THR A 168 -0.10 -21.22 11.92
CA THR A 168 0.93 -22.27 11.92
C THR A 168 1.88 -22.17 13.10
N GLY A 169 2.09 -20.98 13.66
CA GLY A 169 3.11 -20.75 14.70
C GLY A 169 4.54 -21.07 14.25
N ASP A 170 4.76 -21.34 12.96
CA ASP A 170 6.04 -21.77 12.41
C ASP A 170 6.96 -20.56 12.22
N LYS A 171 8.03 -20.53 13.00
CA LYS A 171 9.03 -19.46 12.96
C LYS A 171 9.99 -19.54 11.77
N THR A 172 9.92 -20.62 10.97
CA THR A 172 10.82 -20.83 9.84
C THR A 172 10.38 -20.11 8.57
N TYR A 173 9.20 -19.48 8.56
CA TYR A 173 8.64 -18.85 7.36
C TYR A 173 9.63 -17.92 6.65
N TRP A 174 10.28 -17.03 7.39
CA TRP A 174 11.17 -16.05 6.76
C TRP A 174 12.45 -16.66 6.20
N ASP A 175 12.88 -17.81 6.72
CA ASP A 175 13.99 -18.55 6.15
C ASP A 175 13.54 -19.34 4.92
N ASP A 176 12.39 -19.98 4.97
CA ASP A 176 11.76 -20.65 3.84
C ASP A 176 11.38 -19.65 2.74
N TYR A 177 10.92 -18.44 3.09
CA TYR A 177 10.62 -17.36 2.16
C TYR A 177 11.81 -17.00 1.27
N LYS A 178 13.03 -16.98 1.82
CA LYS A 178 14.26 -16.71 1.04
C LYS A 178 14.51 -17.77 -0.05
N ILE A 179 13.96 -18.97 0.13
CA ILE A 179 14.04 -20.07 -0.84
C ILE A 179 12.85 -19.98 -1.80
N ILE A 180 11.64 -19.80 -1.27
CA ILE A 180 10.40 -19.76 -2.07
C ILE A 180 10.38 -18.55 -3.00
N PHE A 181 10.73 -17.38 -2.50
CA PHE A 181 10.61 -16.13 -3.24
C PHE A 181 11.34 -16.17 -4.61
N PRO A 182 12.64 -16.51 -4.71
CA PRO A 182 13.30 -16.58 -6.00
C PRO A 182 12.78 -17.69 -6.92
N LEU A 183 12.18 -18.76 -6.36
CA LEU A 183 11.58 -19.81 -7.16
C LEU A 183 10.27 -19.35 -7.79
N LEU A 184 9.49 -18.53 -7.09
CA LEU A 184 8.20 -18.05 -7.54
C LEU A 184 8.25 -16.67 -8.20
N CYS A 185 9.41 -16.02 -8.26
CA CYS A 185 9.57 -14.78 -9.02
C CYS A 185 9.06 -14.98 -10.46
N ASP A 186 8.33 -13.96 -10.96
CA ASP A 186 7.67 -13.94 -12.28
C ASP A 186 6.39 -14.80 -12.41
N VAL A 187 5.97 -15.54 -11.38
CA VAL A 187 4.61 -16.08 -11.37
C VAL A 187 3.64 -14.91 -11.35
N VAL A 188 2.82 -14.83 -12.38
CA VAL A 188 1.79 -13.79 -12.49
C VAL A 188 0.58 -14.22 -11.68
N PHE A 189 0.14 -13.38 -10.77
CA PHE A 189 -1.13 -13.56 -10.07
C PHE A 189 -2.30 -13.52 -11.07
N ASP A 190 -3.38 -14.18 -10.70
CA ASP A 190 -4.60 -14.22 -11.49
C ASP A 190 -5.07 -12.81 -11.86
N LYS A 191 -5.07 -12.51 -13.16
CA LYS A 191 -5.42 -11.20 -13.71
C LYS A 191 -6.89 -10.82 -13.48
N GLU A 192 -7.77 -11.79 -13.27
CA GLU A 192 -9.19 -11.55 -13.08
C GLU A 192 -9.51 -11.06 -11.66
N ARG A 193 -8.68 -11.43 -10.69
CA ARG A 193 -8.86 -11.07 -9.27
C ARG A 193 -8.17 -9.75 -8.92
N TYR A 194 -7.12 -9.38 -9.64
CA TYR A 194 -6.33 -8.17 -9.45
C TYR A 194 -6.19 -7.52 -10.82
N ALA A 195 -6.95 -6.44 -11.05
CA ALA A 195 -7.04 -5.75 -12.34
C ALA A 195 -5.68 -5.33 -12.94
N ASP A 196 -4.66 -5.23 -12.09
CA ASP A 196 -3.28 -5.00 -12.50
C ASP A 196 -2.42 -6.10 -11.86
N ALA A 197 -1.94 -7.03 -12.68
CA ALA A 197 -1.20 -8.20 -12.22
C ALA A 197 0.06 -7.81 -11.40
N LEU A 198 -0.06 -7.88 -10.08
CA LEU A 198 1.12 -7.87 -9.21
C LEU A 198 1.90 -9.15 -9.51
N ARG A 199 3.19 -9.03 -9.80
CA ARG A 199 4.07 -10.19 -9.96
C ARG A 199 4.74 -10.49 -8.65
N ILE A 200 4.97 -11.76 -8.36
CA ILE A 200 5.89 -12.11 -7.28
C ILE A 200 7.26 -11.52 -7.65
N GLY A 201 7.79 -10.66 -6.81
CA GLY A 201 9.00 -9.88 -7.09
C GLY A 201 8.77 -8.37 -7.12
N ASP A 202 7.54 -7.93 -7.39
CA ASP A 202 7.18 -6.52 -7.23
C ASP A 202 6.93 -6.19 -5.76
N SER A 203 7.49 -5.09 -5.28
CA SER A 203 7.09 -4.58 -3.97
C SER A 203 5.74 -3.86 -4.06
N VAL A 204 5.02 -3.83 -2.94
CA VAL A 204 3.75 -3.08 -2.83
C VAL A 204 3.98 -1.62 -3.27
N THR A 205 5.03 -0.98 -2.77
CA THR A 205 5.39 0.40 -3.13
C THR A 205 5.66 0.58 -4.63
N SER A 206 6.38 -0.37 -5.25
CA SER A 206 6.64 -0.34 -6.69
C SER A 206 5.37 -0.46 -7.53
N TYR A 207 4.45 -1.32 -7.09
CA TYR A 207 3.15 -1.46 -7.73
C TYR A 207 2.31 -0.19 -7.61
N GLU A 208 2.17 0.37 -6.40
CA GLU A 208 1.42 1.62 -6.15
C GLU A 208 1.93 2.76 -7.03
N TYR A 209 3.25 2.89 -7.12
CA TYR A 209 3.89 3.87 -7.98
C TYR A 209 3.51 3.68 -9.45
N ARG A 210 3.63 2.46 -9.98
CA ARG A 210 3.27 2.15 -11.39
C ARG A 210 1.78 2.37 -11.64
N ALA A 211 0.92 1.93 -10.72
CA ALA A 211 -0.54 2.09 -10.83
C ALA A 211 -0.96 3.57 -10.81
N ALA A 212 -0.27 4.40 -10.03
CA ALA A 212 -0.53 5.84 -9.98
C ALA A 212 -0.20 6.55 -11.29
N PHE A 213 0.82 6.08 -12.00
CA PHE A 213 1.34 6.73 -13.21
C PHE A 213 1.03 5.99 -14.51
N SER A 214 0.33 4.85 -14.47
CA SER A 214 0.01 4.04 -15.65
C SER A 214 -0.71 4.79 -16.78
N ASN A 215 -1.42 5.87 -16.44
CA ASN A 215 -2.18 6.70 -17.40
C ASN A 215 -1.51 8.06 -17.68
N TYR A 216 -0.30 8.30 -17.17
CA TYR A 216 0.39 9.57 -17.35
C TYR A 216 1.55 9.42 -18.35
N PRO A 217 1.82 10.47 -19.18
CA PRO A 217 2.99 10.46 -20.05
C PRO A 217 4.29 10.28 -19.26
N VAL A 218 5.22 9.51 -19.81
CA VAL A 218 6.52 9.15 -19.21
C VAL A 218 7.33 10.41 -18.81
N ASP A 219 7.16 11.53 -19.51
CA ASP A 219 7.84 12.80 -19.21
C ASP A 219 7.54 13.36 -17.81
N LEU A 220 6.37 13.08 -17.27
CA LEU A 220 6.03 13.48 -15.89
C LEU A 220 6.76 12.63 -14.83
N LEU A 221 7.08 11.37 -15.15
CA LEU A 221 7.87 10.49 -14.32
C LEU A 221 9.32 10.98 -14.19
N TYR A 222 9.91 11.42 -15.28
CA TYR A 222 11.30 11.91 -15.33
C TYR A 222 11.49 13.21 -14.54
N ARG A 223 10.58 14.16 -14.67
CA ARG A 223 10.67 15.44 -13.94
C ARG A 223 10.52 15.29 -12.43
N LYS A 224 9.78 14.27 -11.97
CA LYS A 224 9.66 14.00 -10.53
C LYS A 224 10.87 13.25 -9.97
N SER A 225 11.49 12.36 -10.73
CA SER A 225 12.72 11.68 -10.30
C SER A 225 13.90 12.65 -10.16
N GLU A 226 13.98 13.70 -10.96
CA GLU A 226 15.00 14.76 -10.82
C GLU A 226 14.83 15.58 -9.55
N ALA A 227 13.59 15.86 -9.11
CA ALA A 227 13.34 16.52 -7.84
C ALA A 227 13.80 15.69 -6.62
N TYR A 228 13.77 14.36 -6.73
CA TYR A 228 14.19 13.44 -5.69
C TYR A 228 15.71 13.29 -5.53
N SER A 229 16.48 13.49 -6.59
CA SER A 229 17.93 13.43 -6.51
C SER A 229 18.54 14.55 -5.65
N TRP A 230 17.72 15.54 -5.29
CA TRP A 230 18.14 16.66 -4.44
C TRP A 230 18.22 16.30 -2.94
N HIS A 231 17.34 15.43 -2.46
CA HIS A 231 17.29 15.13 -1.03
C HIS A 231 18.48 14.26 -0.57
N HIS A 232 18.95 13.36 -1.41
CA HIS A 232 20.12 12.53 -1.11
C HIS A 232 21.45 13.30 -1.07
N ARG A 233 21.53 14.49 -1.68
CA ARG A 233 22.76 15.30 -1.69
C ARG A 233 22.90 16.23 -0.48
N LEU A 234 21.84 16.39 0.31
CA LEU A 234 21.86 17.25 1.51
C LEU A 234 22.17 16.48 2.79
N LEU A 235 22.15 15.15 2.75
CA LEU A 235 22.41 14.28 3.89
C LEU A 235 23.69 13.44 3.75
N SER A 236 24.45 13.60 2.67
CA SER A 236 25.78 13.07 2.45
C SER A 236 26.85 14.17 2.58
#